data_79e1813b05d213c4d84a65a8befea650
#
_entry.id   79e1813b05d213c4d84a65a8befea650
#
_cell.length_a   1.000
_cell.length_b   1.000
_cell.length_c   1.000
_cell.angle_alpha   90.00
_cell.angle_beta   90.00
_cell.angle_gamma   90.00
#
_symmetry.space_group_name_H-M   'P 1'
#
loop_
_entity.id
_entity.type
_entity.pdbx_description
1 polymer ?
#
loop_
_entity_poly.entity_id
_entity_poly.type
_entity_poly.pdbx_seq_one_letter_code
_entity_poly.pdbx_strand_id
1 'polypeptide(L)'
;MITYFSNKMGVKYSIPENAEVISSIGVALAMVRDVVERIIPSPSKEDIRSLKNEAMNKAIESGATPESIEVHVEIDPQTSKVTAIATGSTEVKATDLTKEITTEEALELAAEDMRLNKNEVCLLENTPFFYVCGEQNRSKNAGSLRIIDQKGFIKVQRGHASCMKTTAANYMTAVEQLWEDMAVYQTELIARPEFYLCLGARVSDFTATDLEQLQLLMDLEVSTMEPEEEVIVVAGNIKQT
;
A
#
# COMPACT_ATOMS: atom_id res chain seq x y z
N MET A 1 -26.86 -26.02 0.41
CA MET A 1 -25.81 -27.04 0.06
C MET A 1 -25.45 -27.89 1.29
N ILE A 2 -25.08 -27.32 2.44
CA ILE A 2 -24.73 -28.05 3.69
C ILE A 2 -25.83 -29.00 4.14
N THR A 3 -27.10 -28.54 4.18
CA THR A 3 -28.27 -29.31 4.55
C THR A 3 -28.47 -30.60 3.70
N TYR A 4 -28.24 -30.47 2.39
CA TYR A 4 -28.33 -31.58 1.46
C TYR A 4 -27.27 -32.65 1.72
N PHE A 5 -26.01 -32.23 1.90
CA PHE A 5 -24.90 -33.13 2.19
C PHE A 5 -25.05 -33.82 3.55
N SER A 6 -25.44 -33.07 4.58
CA SER A 6 -25.67 -33.59 5.92
C SER A 6 -26.75 -34.70 5.92
N ASN A 7 -27.88 -34.46 5.26
CA ASN A 7 -28.94 -35.46 5.14
C ASN A 7 -28.49 -36.70 4.37
N LYS A 8 -27.69 -36.53 3.30
CA LYS A 8 -27.16 -37.63 2.48
C LYS A 8 -26.11 -38.46 3.21
N MET A 9 -25.34 -37.85 4.09
CA MET A 9 -24.25 -38.50 4.86
C MET A 9 -24.69 -38.95 6.24
N GLY A 10 -25.91 -38.62 6.68
CA GLY A 10 -26.45 -38.97 8.02
C GLY A 10 -25.69 -38.30 9.16
N VAL A 11 -25.03 -37.15 8.93
CA VAL A 11 -24.28 -36.41 9.96
C VAL A 11 -25.09 -35.21 10.47
N LYS A 12 -24.99 -34.95 11.77
CA LYS A 12 -25.55 -33.75 12.37
C LYS A 12 -24.72 -32.54 11.95
N TYR A 13 -25.38 -31.45 11.65
CA TYR A 13 -24.73 -30.17 11.34
C TYR A 13 -25.30 -29.05 12.19
N SER A 14 -24.54 -28.01 12.37
CA SER A 14 -24.95 -26.74 12.97
C SER A 14 -24.57 -25.60 12.07
N ILE A 15 -25.45 -24.66 11.84
CA ILE A 15 -25.15 -23.42 11.13
C ILE A 15 -25.06 -22.34 12.22
N PRO A 16 -23.88 -21.73 12.45
CA PRO A 16 -23.76 -20.67 13.43
C PRO A 16 -24.56 -19.44 13.01
N GLU A 17 -24.90 -18.62 13.99
CA GLU A 17 -25.52 -17.31 13.74
C GLU A 17 -24.58 -16.47 12.85
N ASN A 18 -25.15 -15.75 11.89
CA ASN A 18 -24.42 -14.95 10.88
C ASN A 18 -23.49 -15.77 9.96
N ALA A 19 -23.82 -17.03 9.70
CA ALA A 19 -23.03 -17.89 8.79
C ALA A 19 -22.88 -17.32 7.38
N GLU A 20 -23.79 -16.47 6.93
CA GLU A 20 -23.76 -15.79 5.64
C GLU A 20 -22.63 -14.77 5.50
N VAL A 21 -22.16 -14.21 6.62
CA VAL A 21 -21.07 -13.22 6.63
C VAL A 21 -19.70 -13.80 7.01
N ILE A 22 -19.61 -15.09 7.35
CA ILE A 22 -18.36 -15.75 7.76
C ILE A 22 -17.29 -15.64 6.66
N SER A 23 -17.67 -15.80 5.40
CA SER A 23 -16.72 -15.67 4.28
C SER A 23 -16.19 -14.24 4.16
N SER A 24 -17.05 -13.23 4.34
CA SER A 24 -16.64 -11.81 4.30
C SER A 24 -15.75 -11.46 5.48
N ILE A 25 -16.05 -11.98 6.67
CA ILE A 25 -15.19 -11.83 7.86
C ILE A 25 -13.85 -12.54 7.65
N GLY A 26 -13.87 -13.75 7.08
CA GLY A 26 -12.64 -14.50 6.76
C GLY A 26 -11.73 -13.78 5.77
N VAL A 27 -12.29 -13.08 4.79
CA VAL A 27 -11.52 -12.22 3.86
C VAL A 27 -10.98 -10.98 4.57
N ALA A 28 -11.79 -10.36 5.44
CA ALA A 28 -11.35 -9.19 6.22
C ALA A 28 -10.24 -9.52 7.24
N LEU A 29 -10.21 -10.78 7.71
CA LEU A 29 -9.18 -11.33 8.60
C LEU A 29 -8.05 -12.02 7.82
N ALA A 30 -7.98 -11.80 6.49
CA ALA A 30 -6.95 -12.41 5.66
C ALA A 30 -5.55 -12.05 6.18
N MET A 31 -4.71 -13.06 6.29
CA MET A 31 -3.32 -12.86 6.70
C MET A 31 -2.53 -12.26 5.54
N VAL A 32 -1.79 -11.21 5.84
CA VAL A 32 -0.73 -10.70 4.96
C VAL A 32 0.40 -11.72 4.93
N ARG A 33 0.93 -12.01 3.75
CA ARG A 33 2.07 -12.90 3.57
C ARG A 33 3.02 -12.32 2.52
N ASP A 34 4.20 -11.92 2.97
CA ASP A 34 5.28 -11.44 2.12
C ASP A 34 6.48 -12.39 2.14
N VAL A 35 7.16 -12.48 1.01
CA VAL A 35 8.31 -13.37 0.83
C VAL A 35 9.49 -12.60 0.26
N VAL A 36 10.63 -12.75 0.89
CA VAL A 36 11.91 -12.23 0.42
C VAL A 36 12.86 -13.39 0.18
N GLU A 37 13.45 -13.44 -1.00
CA GLU A 37 14.38 -14.50 -1.38
C GLU A 37 15.72 -13.91 -1.82
N ARG A 38 16.81 -14.52 -1.38
CA ARG A 38 18.17 -14.18 -1.83
C ARG A 38 19.01 -15.45 -1.99
N ILE A 39 19.92 -15.42 -2.96
CA ILE A 39 20.94 -16.46 -3.09
C ILE A 39 22.18 -15.99 -2.31
N ILE A 40 22.46 -16.65 -1.19
CA ILE A 40 23.59 -16.30 -0.30
C ILE A 40 24.36 -17.60 -0.02
N PRO A 41 25.51 -17.81 -0.66
CA PRO A 41 26.39 -18.92 -0.32
C PRO A 41 26.91 -18.77 1.11
N SER A 42 26.61 -19.73 1.99
CA SER A 42 27.02 -19.73 3.41
C SER A 42 26.51 -18.50 4.18
N PRO A 43 25.18 -18.36 4.38
CA PRO A 43 24.61 -17.17 5.01
C PRO A 43 25.08 -16.99 6.44
N SER A 44 25.52 -15.79 6.79
CA SER A 44 25.88 -15.40 8.16
C SER A 44 24.61 -15.11 8.99
N LYS A 45 24.79 -15.01 10.31
CA LYS A 45 23.68 -14.60 11.20
C LYS A 45 23.16 -13.19 10.88
N GLU A 46 24.04 -12.33 10.39
CA GLU A 46 23.69 -10.95 10.00
C GLU A 46 22.88 -10.93 8.71
N ASP A 47 23.24 -11.76 7.73
CA ASP A 47 22.46 -11.91 6.49
C ASP A 47 21.03 -12.38 6.77
N ILE A 48 20.89 -13.40 7.63
CA ILE A 48 19.59 -13.92 8.05
C ILE A 48 18.77 -12.84 8.78
N ARG A 49 19.41 -12.06 9.66
CA ARG A 49 18.75 -10.99 10.41
C ARG A 49 18.28 -9.87 9.48
N SER A 50 19.12 -9.47 8.52
CA SER A 50 18.78 -8.47 7.50
C SER A 50 17.58 -8.92 6.66
N LEU A 51 17.60 -10.18 6.21
CA LEU A 51 16.51 -10.73 5.40
C LEU A 51 15.18 -10.84 6.19
N LYS A 52 15.27 -11.19 7.48
CA LYS A 52 14.10 -11.18 8.38
C LYS A 52 13.49 -9.78 8.52
N ASN A 53 14.35 -8.79 8.76
CA ASN A 53 13.88 -7.41 8.90
C ASN A 53 13.24 -6.89 7.61
N GLU A 54 13.83 -7.22 6.45
CA GLU A 54 13.26 -6.86 5.16
C GLU A 54 11.88 -7.50 4.93
N ALA A 55 11.74 -8.79 5.21
CA ALA A 55 10.46 -9.48 5.08
C ALA A 55 9.41 -8.91 6.05
N MET A 56 9.81 -8.59 7.29
CA MET A 56 8.92 -7.96 8.27
C MET A 56 8.47 -6.58 7.82
N ASN A 57 9.38 -5.74 7.30
CA ASN A 57 9.04 -4.42 6.80
C ASN A 57 8.07 -4.50 5.61
N LYS A 58 8.28 -5.43 4.67
CA LYS A 58 7.34 -5.66 3.56
C LYS A 58 5.95 -6.06 4.05
N ALA A 59 5.86 -6.96 5.03
CA ALA A 59 4.57 -7.34 5.60
C ALA A 59 3.86 -6.16 6.28
N ILE A 60 4.61 -5.26 6.95
CA ILE A 60 4.06 -4.02 7.52
C ILE A 60 3.55 -3.09 6.39
N GLU A 61 4.35 -2.93 5.33
CA GLU A 61 3.96 -2.15 4.15
C GLU A 61 2.71 -2.71 3.45
N SER A 62 2.55 -4.04 3.49
CA SER A 62 1.36 -4.74 2.98
C SER A 62 0.16 -4.70 3.96
N GLY A 63 0.29 -4.01 5.10
CA GLY A 63 -0.79 -3.76 6.05
C GLY A 63 -0.88 -4.73 7.23
N ALA A 64 0.16 -5.53 7.50
CA ALA A 64 0.21 -6.35 8.68
C ALA A 64 0.50 -5.51 9.95
N THR A 65 -0.21 -5.82 11.04
CA THR A 65 0.07 -5.23 12.35
C THR A 65 1.42 -5.73 12.87
N PRO A 66 2.36 -4.85 13.23
CA PRO A 66 3.72 -5.25 13.62
C PRO A 66 3.80 -6.34 14.69
N GLU A 67 2.90 -6.26 15.68
CA GLU A 67 2.83 -7.21 16.80
C GLU A 67 2.34 -8.60 16.38
N SER A 68 1.70 -8.71 15.21
CA SER A 68 1.17 -9.97 14.67
C SER A 68 2.13 -10.69 13.73
N ILE A 69 3.27 -10.05 13.38
CA ILE A 69 4.15 -10.57 12.34
C ILE A 69 5.05 -11.68 12.89
N GLU A 70 4.93 -12.85 12.28
CA GLU A 70 5.86 -13.96 12.45
C GLU A 70 6.72 -14.11 11.19
N VAL A 71 8.04 -14.24 11.36
CA VAL A 71 8.97 -14.43 10.24
C VAL A 71 9.63 -15.79 10.32
N HIS A 72 9.34 -16.62 9.33
CA HIS A 72 9.99 -17.93 9.14
C HIS A 72 11.09 -17.82 8.09
N VAL A 73 12.24 -18.46 8.33
CA VAL A 73 13.35 -18.48 7.38
C VAL A 73 13.70 -19.91 7.00
N GLU A 74 13.75 -20.17 5.70
CA GLU A 74 14.18 -21.43 5.12
C GLU A 74 15.50 -21.23 4.37
N ILE A 75 16.40 -22.21 4.49
CA ILE A 75 17.67 -22.22 3.79
C ILE A 75 17.74 -23.52 2.97
N ASP A 76 17.83 -23.38 1.66
CA ASP A 76 18.09 -24.49 0.77
C ASP A 76 19.61 -24.60 0.51
N PRO A 77 20.27 -25.62 1.05
CA PRO A 77 21.73 -25.76 0.90
C PRO A 77 22.15 -26.17 -0.52
N GLN A 78 21.23 -26.69 -1.34
CA GLN A 78 21.55 -27.10 -2.71
C GLN A 78 21.63 -25.92 -3.66
N THR A 79 20.73 -24.96 -3.52
CA THR A 79 20.65 -23.75 -4.33
C THR A 79 21.27 -22.53 -3.66
N SER A 80 21.71 -22.66 -2.42
CA SER A 80 22.16 -21.53 -1.57
C SER A 80 21.11 -20.43 -1.41
N LYS A 81 19.82 -20.78 -1.59
CA LYS A 81 18.69 -19.88 -1.51
C LYS A 81 18.24 -19.73 -0.06
N VAL A 82 18.15 -18.51 0.40
CA VAL A 82 17.58 -18.14 1.68
C VAL A 82 16.25 -17.46 1.42
N THR A 83 15.17 -18.00 1.99
CA THR A 83 13.81 -17.47 1.85
C THR A 83 13.32 -17.04 3.23
N ALA A 84 12.95 -15.77 3.38
CA ALA A 84 12.27 -15.26 4.57
C ALA A 84 10.80 -15.03 4.24
N ILE A 85 9.91 -15.63 5.00
CA ILE A 85 8.45 -15.56 4.85
C ILE A 85 7.91 -14.84 6.08
N ALA A 86 7.37 -13.65 5.88
CA ALA A 86 6.67 -12.91 6.91
C ALA A 86 5.16 -13.11 6.76
N THR A 87 4.48 -13.48 7.85
CA THR A 87 3.03 -13.60 7.91
C THR A 87 2.52 -12.77 9.08
N GLY A 88 1.43 -12.05 8.87
CA GLY A 88 0.82 -11.23 9.91
C GLY A 88 -0.66 -10.99 9.64
N SER A 89 -1.41 -10.61 10.66
CA SER A 89 -2.81 -10.24 10.54
C SER A 89 -2.96 -8.75 10.27
N THR A 90 -3.98 -8.38 9.50
CA THR A 90 -4.41 -6.99 9.40
C THR A 90 -5.21 -6.61 10.64
N GLU A 91 -5.06 -5.38 11.12
CA GLU A 91 -5.93 -4.86 12.17
C GLU A 91 -7.33 -4.58 11.61
N VAL A 92 -8.33 -5.23 12.14
CA VAL A 92 -9.74 -4.89 11.84
C VAL A 92 -10.15 -3.76 12.76
N LYS A 93 -9.99 -2.52 12.29
CA LYS A 93 -10.59 -1.37 12.99
C LYS A 93 -12.09 -1.38 12.74
N ALA A 94 -12.88 -1.34 13.81
CA ALA A 94 -14.33 -1.12 13.72
C ALA A 94 -14.56 0.34 13.33
N THR A 95 -14.55 0.60 12.02
CA THR A 95 -14.79 1.94 11.47
C THR A 95 -16.29 2.08 11.24
N ASP A 96 -16.89 3.13 11.79
CA ASP A 96 -18.26 3.51 11.43
C ASP A 96 -18.27 4.02 9.99
N LEU A 97 -18.64 3.13 9.05
CA LEU A 97 -18.67 3.41 7.62
C LEU A 97 -19.68 4.51 7.23
N THR A 98 -20.53 4.95 8.15
CA THR A 98 -21.50 6.03 7.92
C THR A 98 -20.89 7.41 8.18
N LYS A 99 -19.83 7.48 9.00
CA LYS A 99 -19.17 8.73 9.36
C LYS A 99 -18.01 9.02 8.39
N GLU A 100 -17.94 10.26 7.93
CA GLU A 100 -16.78 10.78 7.22
C GLU A 100 -15.82 11.39 8.23
N ILE A 101 -14.52 11.15 8.03
CA ILE A 101 -13.47 11.70 8.88
C ILE A 101 -13.18 13.16 8.52
N THR A 102 -12.74 13.92 9.50
CA THR A 102 -12.24 15.28 9.30
C THR A 102 -10.77 15.26 8.87
N THR A 103 -10.28 16.41 8.38
CA THR A 103 -8.85 16.58 8.06
C THR A 103 -7.96 16.32 9.28
N GLU A 104 -8.42 16.70 10.49
CA GLU A 104 -7.66 16.47 11.72
C GLU A 104 -7.57 14.98 12.06
N GLU A 105 -8.67 14.25 11.91
CA GLU A 105 -8.69 12.79 12.08
C GLU A 105 -7.80 12.10 11.03
N ALA A 106 -7.78 12.58 9.78
CA ALA A 106 -6.88 12.06 8.74
C ALA A 106 -5.39 12.28 9.08
N LEU A 107 -5.04 13.45 9.62
CA LEU A 107 -3.68 13.74 10.06
C LEU A 107 -3.27 12.88 11.27
N GLU A 108 -4.18 12.60 12.19
CA GLU A 108 -3.94 11.70 13.33
C GLU A 108 -3.69 10.27 12.84
N LEU A 109 -4.53 9.75 11.94
CA LEU A 109 -4.35 8.43 11.34
C LEU A 109 -3.02 8.31 10.58
N ALA A 110 -2.66 9.35 9.80
CA ALA A 110 -1.39 9.38 9.09
C ALA A 110 -0.20 9.40 10.04
N ALA A 111 -0.26 10.19 11.12
CA ALA A 111 0.81 10.28 12.12
C ALA A 111 1.00 8.94 12.84
N GLU A 112 -0.09 8.30 13.26
CA GLU A 112 -0.07 7.00 13.91
C GLU A 112 0.58 5.95 13.01
N ASP A 113 0.15 5.85 11.75
CA ASP A 113 0.66 4.86 10.79
C ASP A 113 2.12 5.12 10.40
N MET A 114 2.53 6.38 10.23
CA MET A 114 3.91 6.77 9.97
C MET A 114 4.81 6.71 11.22
N ARG A 115 4.24 6.49 12.41
CA ARG A 115 4.93 6.53 13.72
C ARG A 115 5.64 7.86 13.97
N LEU A 116 4.98 8.95 13.59
CA LEU A 116 5.43 10.33 13.77
C LEU A 116 4.52 11.05 14.76
N ASN A 117 5.02 12.18 15.31
CA ASN A 117 4.16 13.05 16.07
C ASN A 117 3.22 13.82 15.15
N LYS A 118 2.02 14.17 15.63
CA LYS A 118 1.04 14.94 14.86
C LYS A 118 1.61 16.25 14.27
N ASN A 119 2.53 16.90 14.97
CA ASN A 119 3.18 18.12 14.52
C ASN A 119 4.20 17.92 13.39
N GLU A 120 4.56 16.68 13.09
CA GLU A 120 5.50 16.32 12.03
C GLU A 120 4.80 15.91 10.74
N VAL A 121 3.45 15.87 10.78
CA VAL A 121 2.60 15.50 9.64
C VAL A 121 1.75 16.68 9.20
N CYS A 122 1.60 16.87 7.90
CA CYS A 122 0.76 17.91 7.33
C CYS A 122 -0.11 17.34 6.19
N LEU A 123 -1.21 18.05 5.92
CA LEU A 123 -2.00 17.82 4.72
C LEU A 123 -1.21 18.37 3.53
N LEU A 124 -0.93 17.53 2.55
CA LEU A 124 -0.23 17.90 1.33
C LEU A 124 -1.21 18.36 0.27
N GLU A 125 -2.18 17.48 -0.01
CA GLU A 125 -3.24 17.72 -0.97
C GLU A 125 -4.54 17.06 -0.49
N ASN A 126 -5.68 17.50 -1.03
CA ASN A 126 -6.96 16.85 -0.79
C ASN A 126 -7.89 16.99 -1.99
N THR A 127 -8.81 16.04 -2.11
CA THR A 127 -10.00 16.11 -2.97
C THR A 127 -11.24 15.85 -2.10
N PRO A 128 -12.46 15.96 -2.65
CA PRO A 128 -13.66 15.55 -1.91
C PRO A 128 -13.66 14.10 -1.43
N PHE A 129 -12.76 13.24 -1.92
CA PHE A 129 -12.74 11.81 -1.63
C PHE A 129 -11.50 11.35 -0.88
N PHE A 130 -10.41 12.12 -0.93
CA PHE A 130 -9.12 11.71 -0.36
C PHE A 130 -8.39 12.84 0.35
N TYR A 131 -7.69 12.45 1.40
CA TYR A 131 -6.66 13.25 2.08
C TYR A 131 -5.30 12.65 1.75
N VAL A 132 -4.37 13.46 1.26
CA VAL A 132 -2.98 13.08 1.07
C VAL A 132 -2.16 13.75 2.17
N CYS A 133 -1.73 12.95 3.14
CA CYS A 133 -0.97 13.41 4.30
C CYS A 133 0.47 12.97 4.19
N GLY A 134 1.42 13.79 4.63
CA GLY A 134 2.83 13.45 4.59
C GLY A 134 3.66 14.18 5.63
N GLU A 135 4.95 13.82 5.71
CA GLU A 135 5.90 14.49 6.59
C GLU A 135 6.01 15.97 6.28
N GLN A 136 6.06 16.81 7.32
CA GLN A 136 6.21 18.26 7.18
C GLN A 136 7.62 18.65 6.68
N ASN A 137 8.66 17.97 7.16
CA ASN A 137 10.05 18.22 6.79
C ASN A 137 10.49 17.22 5.70
N ARG A 138 10.09 17.49 4.44
CA ARG A 138 10.43 16.65 3.30
C ARG A 138 11.68 17.13 2.59
N SER A 139 12.55 16.19 2.20
CA SER A 139 13.72 16.49 1.37
C SER A 139 13.32 16.48 -0.11
N LYS A 140 13.55 17.58 -0.83
CA LYS A 140 13.17 17.71 -2.25
C LYS A 140 11.69 17.39 -2.53
N ASN A 141 10.79 17.84 -1.68
CA ASN A 141 9.34 17.56 -1.75
C ASN A 141 8.94 16.08 -1.64
N ALA A 142 9.85 15.18 -1.32
CA ALA A 142 9.59 13.77 -1.13
C ALA A 142 9.82 13.33 0.31
N GLY A 143 8.94 12.49 0.83
CA GLY A 143 8.99 11.95 2.20
C GLY A 143 7.90 10.90 2.40
N SER A 144 7.69 10.47 3.63
CA SER A 144 6.61 9.55 3.95
C SER A 144 5.26 10.17 3.61
N LEU A 145 4.40 9.38 2.95
CA LEU A 145 3.10 9.84 2.46
C LEU A 145 2.04 8.76 2.66
N ARG A 146 0.82 9.21 2.97
CA ARG A 146 -0.38 8.36 3.07
C ARG A 146 -1.52 8.97 2.26
N ILE A 147 -2.22 8.14 1.50
CA ILE A 147 -3.51 8.50 0.89
C ILE A 147 -4.59 7.86 1.74
N ILE A 148 -5.47 8.67 2.29
CA ILE A 148 -6.54 8.25 3.20
C ILE A 148 -7.88 8.65 2.58
N ASP A 149 -8.85 7.75 2.55
CA ASP A 149 -10.18 8.04 2.07
C ASP A 149 -11.05 8.74 3.14
N GLN A 150 -12.22 9.23 2.75
CA GLN A 150 -13.17 9.90 3.65
C GLN A 150 -13.66 9.02 4.81
N LYS A 151 -13.48 7.70 4.73
CA LYS A 151 -13.88 6.75 5.78
C LYS A 151 -12.73 6.41 6.73
N GLY A 152 -11.53 6.99 6.51
CA GLY A 152 -10.36 6.76 7.33
C GLY A 152 -9.53 5.54 6.92
N PHE A 153 -9.79 4.94 5.76
CA PHE A 153 -8.97 3.84 5.27
C PHE A 153 -7.74 4.37 4.54
N ILE A 154 -6.57 3.91 4.95
CA ILE A 154 -5.32 4.20 4.26
C ILE A 154 -5.26 3.34 2.99
N LYS A 155 -5.28 4.00 1.82
CA LYS A 155 -5.26 3.36 0.50
C LYS A 155 -3.84 3.14 -0.02
N VAL A 156 -2.93 4.07 0.29
CA VAL A 156 -1.53 4.01 -0.15
C VAL A 156 -0.61 4.43 0.98
N GLN A 157 0.47 3.69 1.15
CA GLN A 157 1.53 3.96 2.11
C GLN A 157 2.87 3.98 1.36
N ARG A 158 3.59 5.10 1.40
CA ARG A 158 4.93 5.20 0.79
C ARG A 158 5.88 5.93 1.73
N GLY A 159 7.09 5.40 1.86
CA GLY A 159 8.15 5.99 2.71
C GLY A 159 8.93 7.10 2.01
N HIS A 160 8.85 7.18 0.69
CA HIS A 160 9.50 8.23 -0.10
C HIS A 160 8.66 8.51 -1.34
N ALA A 161 7.80 9.53 -1.25
CA ALA A 161 6.86 9.89 -2.30
C ALA A 161 6.65 11.41 -2.34
N SER A 162 6.23 11.89 -3.49
CA SER A 162 5.77 13.26 -3.74
C SER A 162 4.39 13.25 -4.39
N CYS A 163 3.65 14.33 -4.29
CA CYS A 163 2.33 14.45 -4.89
C CYS A 163 2.09 15.82 -5.48
N MET A 164 1.19 15.88 -6.45
CA MET A 164 0.71 17.10 -7.08
C MET A 164 -0.79 17.00 -7.36
N LYS A 165 -1.54 18.03 -6.97
CA LYS A 165 -2.94 18.18 -7.34
C LYS A 165 -3.03 18.92 -8.67
N THR A 166 -3.88 18.44 -9.56
CA THR A 166 -4.11 19.01 -10.89
C THR A 166 -5.54 18.71 -11.36
N THR A 167 -5.83 18.91 -12.63
CA THR A 167 -7.08 18.52 -13.27
C THR A 167 -6.86 17.33 -14.20
N ALA A 168 -7.95 16.65 -14.56
CA ALA A 168 -7.92 15.56 -15.53
C ALA A 168 -7.34 15.99 -16.88
N ALA A 169 -7.56 17.24 -17.31
CA ALA A 169 -6.98 17.76 -18.54
C ALA A 169 -5.44 17.95 -18.47
N ASN A 170 -4.89 18.17 -17.28
CA ASN A 170 -3.48 18.56 -17.09
C ASN A 170 -2.66 17.51 -16.33
N TYR A 171 -3.21 16.33 -16.07
CA TYR A 171 -2.56 15.32 -15.22
C TYR A 171 -1.17 14.92 -15.74
N MET A 172 -0.99 14.87 -17.05
CA MET A 172 0.27 14.42 -17.66
C MET A 172 1.43 15.36 -17.35
N THR A 173 1.19 16.67 -17.28
CA THR A 173 2.21 17.65 -16.85
C THR A 173 2.70 17.38 -15.43
N ALA A 174 1.80 17.01 -14.52
CA ALA A 174 2.16 16.62 -13.15
C ALA A 174 2.93 15.29 -13.12
N VAL A 175 2.54 14.35 -13.97
CA VAL A 175 3.25 13.05 -14.11
C VAL A 175 4.68 13.26 -14.59
N GLU A 176 4.90 14.06 -15.65
CA GLU A 176 6.22 14.36 -16.17
C GLU A 176 7.11 15.02 -15.12
N GLN A 177 6.59 16.00 -14.41
CA GLN A 177 7.34 16.67 -13.34
C GLN A 177 7.70 15.73 -12.20
N LEU A 178 6.73 14.93 -11.73
CA LEU A 178 6.99 13.96 -10.67
C LEU A 178 7.94 12.84 -11.12
N TRP A 179 7.90 12.46 -12.40
CA TRP A 179 8.86 11.51 -12.96
C TRP A 179 10.27 12.04 -12.90
N GLU A 180 10.50 13.28 -13.32
CA GLU A 180 11.82 13.93 -13.27
C GLU A 180 12.33 14.06 -11.83
N ASP A 181 11.44 14.45 -10.90
CA ASP A 181 11.78 14.65 -9.48
C ASP A 181 12.12 13.33 -8.77
N MET A 182 11.46 12.24 -9.14
CA MET A 182 11.50 10.98 -8.40
C MET A 182 12.36 9.90 -9.07
N ALA A 183 12.62 9.98 -10.38
CA ALA A 183 13.46 9.01 -11.06
C ALA A 183 14.92 9.12 -10.60
N VAL A 184 15.48 8.00 -10.15
CA VAL A 184 16.88 7.92 -9.75
C VAL A 184 17.67 7.25 -10.85
N TYR A 185 18.55 8.02 -11.50
CA TYR A 185 19.46 7.53 -12.52
C TYR A 185 20.79 7.18 -11.86
N GLN A 186 21.05 5.91 -11.62
CA GLN A 186 22.36 5.40 -11.24
C GLN A 186 23.00 4.68 -12.45
N THR A 187 24.32 4.65 -12.51
CA THR A 187 25.14 4.26 -13.70
C THR A 187 24.75 2.94 -14.38
N GLU A 188 24.04 2.03 -13.69
CA GLU A 188 23.60 0.74 -14.24
C GLU A 188 22.14 0.39 -13.87
N LEU A 189 21.47 1.15 -13.00
CA LEU A 189 20.12 0.90 -12.54
C LEU A 189 19.31 2.19 -12.56
N ILE A 190 18.22 2.16 -13.31
CA ILE A 190 17.20 3.21 -13.26
C ILE A 190 16.13 2.74 -12.27
N ALA A 191 16.09 3.33 -11.08
CA ALA A 191 14.97 3.16 -10.17
C ALA A 191 13.83 4.05 -10.65
N ARG A 192 12.75 3.41 -11.11
CA ARG A 192 11.56 4.07 -11.64
C ARG A 192 10.55 4.28 -10.52
N PRO A 193 9.87 5.43 -10.46
CA PRO A 193 8.82 5.64 -9.49
C PRO A 193 7.56 4.83 -9.87
N GLU A 194 6.86 4.37 -8.85
CA GLU A 194 5.48 3.90 -8.97
C GLU A 194 4.55 5.10 -8.89
N PHE A 195 3.48 5.08 -9.67
CA PHE A 195 2.51 6.17 -9.70
C PHE A 195 1.16 5.73 -9.16
N TYR A 196 0.51 6.64 -8.46
CA TYR A 196 -0.86 6.52 -7.97
C TYR A 196 -1.65 7.71 -8.45
N LEU A 197 -2.86 7.46 -8.91
CA LEU A 197 -3.76 8.50 -9.40
C LEU A 197 -5.08 8.42 -8.60
N CYS A 198 -5.38 9.49 -7.86
CA CYS A 198 -6.66 9.64 -7.18
C CYS A 198 -7.66 10.23 -8.14
N LEU A 199 -8.65 9.43 -8.54
CA LEU A 199 -9.69 9.74 -9.52
C LEU A 199 -11.07 9.58 -8.88
N GLY A 200 -11.78 10.70 -8.62
CA GLY A 200 -13.03 10.62 -7.87
C GLY A 200 -12.84 9.82 -6.58
N ALA A 201 -13.65 8.78 -6.34
CA ALA A 201 -13.57 7.92 -5.16
C ALA A 201 -12.59 6.73 -5.29
N ARG A 202 -11.77 6.68 -6.34
CA ARG A 202 -10.87 5.56 -6.65
C ARG A 202 -9.42 5.99 -6.66
N VAL A 203 -8.54 5.10 -6.18
CA VAL A 203 -7.08 5.21 -6.36
C VAL A 203 -6.66 4.09 -7.31
N SER A 204 -6.00 4.47 -8.40
CA SER A 204 -5.39 3.53 -9.35
C SER A 204 -3.88 3.58 -9.23
N ASP A 205 -3.23 2.43 -9.28
CA ASP A 205 -1.79 2.28 -9.24
C ASP A 205 -1.22 1.91 -10.61
N PHE A 206 -0.05 2.44 -10.93
CA PHE A 206 0.60 2.26 -12.21
C PHE A 206 2.09 2.01 -12.03
N THR A 207 2.55 0.93 -12.65
CA THR A 207 3.97 0.64 -12.79
C THR A 207 4.30 0.56 -14.27
N ALA A 208 5.20 1.40 -14.74
CA ALA A 208 5.56 1.49 -16.15
C ALA A 208 7.08 1.52 -16.36
N THR A 209 7.51 1.12 -17.56
CA THR A 209 8.94 1.11 -17.92
C THR A 209 9.43 2.47 -18.37
N ASP A 210 8.54 3.31 -18.89
CA ASP A 210 8.81 4.64 -19.40
C ASP A 210 7.54 5.51 -19.35
N LEU A 211 7.71 6.79 -19.65
CA LEU A 211 6.61 7.77 -19.64
C LEU A 211 5.55 7.50 -20.70
N GLU A 212 5.92 6.98 -21.88
CA GLU A 212 4.95 6.72 -22.95
C GLU A 212 3.99 5.59 -22.55
N GLN A 213 4.54 4.52 -21.93
CA GLN A 213 3.73 3.44 -21.40
C GLN A 213 2.87 3.91 -20.24
N LEU A 214 3.40 4.74 -19.34
CA LEU A 214 2.66 5.29 -18.22
C LEU A 214 1.48 6.14 -18.70
N GLN A 215 1.72 7.04 -19.68
CA GLN A 215 0.69 7.85 -20.29
C GLN A 215 -0.43 6.99 -20.89
N LEU A 216 -0.07 5.96 -21.66
CA LEU A 216 -1.07 5.07 -22.27
C LEU A 216 -1.97 4.40 -21.23
N LEU A 217 -1.40 3.96 -20.12
CA LEU A 217 -2.15 3.33 -19.03
C LEU A 217 -3.06 4.33 -18.30
N MET A 218 -2.56 5.52 -18.03
CA MET A 218 -3.31 6.57 -17.33
C MET A 218 -4.42 7.18 -18.20
N ASP A 219 -4.17 7.37 -19.49
CA ASP A 219 -5.18 7.89 -20.43
C ASP A 219 -6.47 7.06 -20.42
N LEU A 220 -6.35 5.73 -20.30
CA LEU A 220 -7.52 4.86 -20.22
C LEU A 220 -8.39 5.15 -19.00
N GLU A 221 -7.76 5.49 -17.88
CA GLU A 221 -8.44 5.78 -16.61
C GLU A 221 -9.02 7.22 -16.60
N VAL A 222 -8.24 8.18 -17.10
CA VAL A 222 -8.60 9.59 -17.10
C VAL A 222 -9.64 9.92 -18.19
N SER A 223 -9.68 9.15 -19.29
CA SER A 223 -10.60 9.39 -20.41
C SER A 223 -12.10 9.36 -20.04
N THR A 224 -12.43 8.81 -18.87
CA THR A 224 -13.81 8.76 -18.36
C THR A 224 -14.19 9.95 -17.48
N MET A 225 -13.25 10.87 -17.23
CA MET A 225 -13.45 12.04 -16.37
C MET A 225 -13.74 13.31 -17.17
N GLU A 226 -14.41 14.26 -16.53
CA GLU A 226 -14.53 15.59 -17.08
C GLU A 226 -13.19 16.34 -16.99
N PRO A 227 -12.81 17.17 -17.97
CA PRO A 227 -11.51 17.84 -18.02
C PRO A 227 -11.15 18.68 -16.79
N GLU A 228 -12.15 19.25 -16.13
CA GLU A 228 -12.01 20.12 -14.96
C GLU A 228 -12.00 19.37 -13.63
N GLU A 229 -12.25 18.06 -13.64
CA GLU A 229 -12.24 17.26 -12.40
C GLU A 229 -10.86 17.24 -11.78
N GLU A 230 -10.84 17.43 -10.46
CA GLU A 230 -9.61 17.42 -9.68
C GLU A 230 -9.06 16.00 -9.54
N VAL A 231 -7.76 15.87 -9.79
CA VAL A 231 -7.01 14.63 -9.60
C VAL A 231 -5.76 14.90 -8.79
N ILE A 232 -5.31 13.91 -8.01
CA ILE A 232 -4.02 13.96 -7.34
C ILE A 232 -3.13 12.87 -7.94
N VAL A 233 -1.98 13.29 -8.46
CA VAL A 233 -0.92 12.40 -8.92
C VAL A 233 0.07 12.22 -7.78
N VAL A 234 0.41 11.00 -7.46
CA VAL A 234 1.43 10.65 -6.46
C VAL A 234 2.47 9.78 -7.13
N ALA A 235 3.75 10.13 -6.96
CA ALA A 235 4.87 9.29 -7.39
C ALA A 235 5.68 8.86 -6.16
N GLY A 236 5.98 7.57 -6.06
CA GLY A 236 6.72 7.02 -4.94
C GLY A 236 7.79 6.04 -5.37
N ASN A 237 8.93 6.06 -4.69
CA ASN A 237 9.96 5.05 -4.85
C ASN A 237 9.87 4.04 -3.71
N ILE A 238 10.05 2.76 -4.03
CA ILE A 238 10.36 1.76 -3.00
C ILE A 238 11.75 2.14 -2.48
N LYS A 239 11.84 2.51 -1.19
CA LYS A 239 13.13 2.74 -0.55
C LYS A 239 13.96 1.46 -0.72
N GLN A 240 14.96 1.49 -1.58
CA GLN A 240 16.04 0.51 -1.52
C GLN A 240 16.84 0.84 -0.25
N THR A 241 16.63 0.03 0.78
CA THR A 241 17.43 0.01 2.01
C THR A 241 18.75 -0.69 1.75
#